data_81ee9dbd916768a0a99dea7190f2cb0f
#
_entry.id   81ee9dbd916768a0a99dea7190f2cb0f
#
_cell.length_a   1.000
_cell.length_b   1.000
_cell.length_c   1.000
_cell.angle_alpha   90.00
_cell.angle_beta   90.00
_cell.angle_gamma   90.00
#
_symmetry.space_group_name_H-M   'P 1'
#
loop_
_entity.id
_entity.type
_entity.pdbx_description
1 polymer ?
#
loop_
_entity_poly.entity_id
_entity_poly.type
_entity_poly.pdbx_seq_one_letter_code
_entity_poly.pdbx_strand_id
1 'polypeptide(L)'
;MSTSVPTEPLPRGRHRLSRETVVTSQRARLLRGMAEAVAERGYVHTSVAEVLRRARVSRETFYEHFSGKEDCFLAAYDAGVVSLQRDMRAEYEATGDGDPLERFRHALGAYLDALAADTAFARTCLVEIYAVGPEALGRRDALRGGFVDLIATALDAGEEDRFACEALVAAVSALVTERVAAGRADELPALRDPLVDVARRMVARR
;
A
#
# COMPACT_ATOMS: atom_id res chain seq x y z
N MET A 1 -19.53 -8.18 0.41
CA MET A 1 -19.00 -9.55 0.63
C MET A 1 -17.56 -9.56 0.17
N SER A 2 -16.65 -9.47 1.10
CA SER A 2 -15.19 -9.36 0.83
C SER A 2 -14.66 -10.75 0.46
N THR A 3 -14.30 -10.96 -0.80
CA THR A 3 -13.64 -12.19 -1.25
C THR A 3 -12.15 -12.10 -0.92
N SER A 4 -11.82 -12.44 0.32
CA SER A 4 -10.42 -12.61 0.74
C SER A 4 -9.79 -13.73 -0.08
N VAL A 5 -8.79 -13.40 -0.91
CA VAL A 5 -8.01 -14.41 -1.64
C VAL A 5 -7.15 -15.18 -0.63
N PRO A 6 -7.24 -16.52 -0.56
CA PRO A 6 -6.47 -17.30 0.40
C PRO A 6 -4.98 -17.18 0.12
N THR A 7 -4.22 -16.72 1.09
CA THR A 7 -2.74 -16.66 1.08
C THR A 7 -2.09 -17.95 1.62
N GLU A 8 -2.89 -18.88 2.15
CA GLU A 8 -2.39 -20.16 2.65
C GLU A 8 -2.31 -21.23 1.54
N PRO A 9 -1.40 -22.22 1.68
CA PRO A 9 -1.35 -23.36 0.77
C PRO A 9 -2.67 -24.14 0.81
N LEU A 10 -3.26 -24.38 -0.36
CA LEU A 10 -4.49 -25.12 -0.48
C LEU A 10 -4.33 -26.57 0.06
N PRO A 11 -5.36 -27.13 0.76
CA PRO A 11 -5.28 -28.49 1.29
C PRO A 11 -5.10 -29.53 0.18
N ARG A 12 -4.24 -30.52 0.44
CA ARG A 12 -4.03 -31.68 -0.45
C ARG A 12 -5.25 -32.60 -0.39
N GLY A 13 -6.17 -32.45 -1.35
CA GLY A 13 -7.36 -33.29 -1.46
C GLY A 13 -8.02 -33.13 -2.83
N ARG A 14 -8.79 -34.15 -3.27
CA ARG A 14 -9.45 -34.28 -4.59
C ARG A 14 -10.60 -33.30 -4.85
N HIS A 15 -10.58 -32.06 -4.33
CA HIS A 15 -11.48 -31.02 -4.77
C HIS A 15 -10.83 -30.32 -5.98
N ARG A 16 -11.49 -30.43 -7.14
CA ARG A 16 -11.16 -29.71 -8.36
C ARG A 16 -11.31 -28.20 -8.13
N LEU A 17 -10.31 -27.60 -7.47
CA LEU A 17 -10.16 -26.14 -7.55
C LEU A 17 -9.99 -25.81 -9.03
N SER A 18 -10.70 -24.80 -9.51
CA SER A 18 -10.52 -24.38 -10.89
C SER A 18 -9.07 -23.99 -11.13
N ARG A 19 -8.56 -24.20 -12.34
CA ARG A 19 -7.21 -23.75 -12.71
C ARG A 19 -7.00 -22.27 -12.36
N GLU A 20 -8.03 -21.47 -12.54
CA GLU A 20 -8.05 -20.05 -12.23
C GLU A 20 -7.85 -19.78 -10.72
N THR A 21 -8.52 -20.53 -9.85
CA THR A 21 -8.34 -20.41 -8.38
C THR A 21 -6.91 -20.76 -7.96
N VAL A 22 -6.32 -21.79 -8.57
CA VAL A 22 -4.93 -22.18 -8.29
C VAL A 22 -3.95 -21.09 -8.73
N VAL A 23 -4.11 -20.58 -9.94
CA VAL A 23 -3.28 -19.50 -10.52
C VAL A 23 -3.36 -18.24 -9.66
N THR A 24 -4.57 -17.82 -9.28
CA THR A 24 -4.79 -16.65 -8.41
C THR A 24 -4.12 -16.83 -7.04
N SER A 25 -4.26 -18.01 -6.43
CA SER A 25 -3.62 -18.32 -5.15
C SER A 25 -2.09 -18.33 -5.25
N GLN A 26 -1.52 -18.90 -6.34
CA GLN A 26 -0.07 -18.90 -6.57
C GLN A 26 0.46 -17.48 -6.73
N ARG A 27 -0.21 -16.64 -7.53
CA ARG A 27 0.14 -15.25 -7.72
C ARG A 27 0.12 -14.48 -6.39
N ALA A 28 -0.95 -14.61 -5.58
CA ALA A 28 -1.05 -13.95 -4.29
C ALA A 28 0.10 -14.33 -3.33
N ARG A 29 0.48 -15.62 -3.29
CA ARG A 29 1.61 -16.10 -2.48
C ARG A 29 2.95 -15.54 -2.98
N LEU A 30 3.14 -15.39 -4.28
CA LEU A 30 4.35 -14.78 -4.85
C LEU A 30 4.47 -13.31 -4.48
N LEU A 31 3.38 -12.54 -4.58
CA LEU A 31 3.36 -11.13 -4.20
C LEU A 31 3.67 -10.94 -2.71
N ARG A 32 3.05 -11.76 -1.85
CA ARG A 32 3.33 -11.74 -0.41
C ARG A 32 4.78 -12.16 -0.10
N GLY A 33 5.26 -13.24 -0.70
CA GLY A 33 6.64 -13.70 -0.53
C GLY A 33 7.67 -12.68 -1.00
N MET A 34 7.35 -11.86 -2.02
CA MET A 34 8.17 -10.74 -2.46
C MET A 34 8.20 -9.65 -1.40
N ALA A 35 7.06 -9.20 -0.90
CA ALA A 35 6.99 -8.16 0.12
C ALA A 35 7.74 -8.56 1.40
N GLU A 36 7.54 -9.78 1.89
CA GLU A 36 8.21 -10.31 3.09
C GLU A 36 9.75 -10.42 2.88
N ALA A 37 10.20 -10.89 1.71
CA ALA A 37 11.62 -11.02 1.42
C ALA A 37 12.31 -9.66 1.35
N VAL A 38 11.64 -8.70 0.70
CA VAL A 38 12.14 -7.32 0.56
C VAL A 38 12.14 -6.59 1.90
N ALA A 39 11.11 -6.75 2.72
CA ALA A 39 11.06 -6.14 4.05
C ALA A 39 12.19 -6.61 4.97
N GLU A 40 12.60 -7.89 4.86
CA GLU A 40 13.66 -8.45 5.70
C GLU A 40 15.08 -8.10 5.22
N ARG A 41 15.30 -8.11 3.89
CA ARG A 41 16.66 -8.05 3.30
C ARG A 41 16.93 -6.80 2.47
N GLY A 42 15.91 -6.02 2.18
CA GLY A 42 15.94 -4.97 1.17
C GLY A 42 15.82 -5.54 -0.26
N TYR A 43 15.38 -4.69 -1.18
CA TYR A 43 15.17 -5.08 -2.59
C TYR A 43 16.47 -5.58 -3.24
N VAL A 44 17.59 -4.88 -3.03
CA VAL A 44 18.87 -5.20 -3.68
C VAL A 44 19.32 -6.63 -3.35
N HIS A 45 19.18 -7.04 -2.10
CA HIS A 45 19.62 -8.36 -1.61
C HIS A 45 18.57 -9.47 -1.73
N THR A 46 17.36 -9.15 -2.19
CA THR A 46 16.32 -10.14 -2.44
C THR A 46 16.55 -10.81 -3.80
N SER A 47 16.54 -12.15 -3.81
CA SER A 47 16.61 -12.96 -5.03
C SER A 47 15.28 -13.63 -5.36
N VAL A 48 15.08 -14.01 -6.63
CA VAL A 48 13.91 -14.82 -7.03
C VAL A 48 13.85 -16.12 -6.23
N ALA A 49 14.99 -16.76 -5.97
CA ALA A 49 15.05 -18.00 -5.18
C ALA A 49 14.47 -17.83 -3.76
N GLU A 50 14.72 -16.69 -3.14
CA GLU A 50 14.18 -16.35 -1.82
C GLU A 50 12.65 -16.17 -1.86
N VAL A 51 12.14 -15.50 -2.90
CA VAL A 51 10.69 -15.34 -3.12
C VAL A 51 10.02 -16.70 -3.32
N LEU A 52 10.59 -17.58 -4.16
CA LEU A 52 10.08 -18.93 -4.39
C LEU A 52 10.00 -19.76 -3.12
N ARG A 53 11.03 -19.69 -2.28
CA ARG A 53 11.08 -20.40 -1.00
C ARG A 53 9.94 -19.98 -0.07
N ARG A 54 9.67 -18.67 0.02
CA ARG A 54 8.58 -18.12 0.85
C ARG A 54 7.22 -18.44 0.27
N ALA A 55 7.03 -18.22 -1.01
CA ALA A 55 5.77 -18.47 -1.71
C ALA A 55 5.44 -19.98 -1.83
N ARG A 56 6.41 -20.87 -1.66
CA ARG A 56 6.29 -22.32 -1.86
C ARG A 56 5.74 -22.66 -3.25
N VAL A 57 6.32 -22.05 -4.27
CA VAL A 57 6.01 -22.31 -5.67
C VAL A 57 7.28 -22.66 -6.45
N SER A 58 7.11 -23.33 -7.61
CA SER A 58 8.21 -23.68 -8.48
C SER A 58 8.76 -22.46 -9.23
N ARG A 59 10.01 -22.60 -9.75
CA ARG A 59 10.61 -21.57 -10.58
C ARG A 59 9.83 -21.38 -11.90
N GLU A 60 9.33 -22.46 -12.47
CA GLU A 60 8.49 -22.44 -13.65
C GLU A 60 7.22 -21.62 -13.41
N THR A 61 6.49 -21.91 -12.32
CA THR A 61 5.31 -21.15 -11.92
C THR A 61 5.61 -19.65 -11.73
N PHE A 62 6.79 -19.29 -11.20
CA PHE A 62 7.15 -17.87 -11.10
C PHE A 62 7.22 -17.20 -12.46
N TYR A 63 7.91 -17.84 -13.43
CA TYR A 63 8.07 -17.29 -14.76
C TYR A 63 6.83 -17.39 -15.66
N GLU A 64 5.81 -18.17 -15.25
CA GLU A 64 4.46 -18.07 -15.81
C GLU A 64 3.73 -16.80 -15.39
N HIS A 65 4.08 -16.22 -14.24
CA HIS A 65 3.44 -15.03 -13.69
C HIS A 65 4.21 -13.73 -13.89
N PHE A 66 5.54 -13.79 -13.88
CA PHE A 66 6.42 -12.62 -13.86
C PHE A 66 7.66 -12.84 -14.73
N SER A 67 8.05 -11.80 -15.46
CA SER A 67 9.25 -11.79 -16.28
C SER A 67 10.56 -11.76 -15.44
N GLY A 68 10.48 -11.30 -14.19
CA GLY A 68 11.63 -11.18 -13.31
C GLY A 68 11.30 -10.61 -11.93
N LYS A 69 12.36 -10.34 -11.17
CA LYS A 69 12.26 -9.81 -9.80
C LYS A 69 11.55 -8.46 -9.76
N GLU A 70 11.90 -7.57 -10.67
CA GLU A 70 11.33 -6.23 -10.76
C GLU A 70 9.83 -6.26 -11.06
N ASP A 71 9.41 -7.02 -12.07
CA ASP A 71 8.00 -7.21 -12.42
C ASP A 71 7.18 -7.77 -11.25
N CYS A 72 7.71 -8.77 -10.54
CA CYS A 72 7.06 -9.30 -9.34
C CYS A 72 6.98 -8.26 -8.22
N PHE A 73 8.02 -7.44 -8.03
CA PHE A 73 8.02 -6.36 -7.04
C PHE A 73 6.97 -5.29 -7.37
N LEU A 74 6.95 -4.81 -8.62
CA LEU A 74 5.99 -3.82 -9.08
C LEU A 74 4.55 -4.31 -8.95
N ALA A 75 4.31 -5.57 -9.28
CA ALA A 75 3.00 -6.19 -9.09
C ALA A 75 2.60 -6.33 -7.60
N ALA A 76 3.56 -6.60 -6.71
CA ALA A 76 3.30 -6.62 -5.26
C ALA A 76 3.00 -5.22 -4.72
N TYR A 77 3.75 -4.23 -5.18
CA TYR A 77 3.50 -2.81 -4.90
C TYR A 77 2.09 -2.40 -5.32
N ASP A 78 1.72 -2.62 -6.58
CA ASP A 78 0.41 -2.24 -7.13
C ASP A 78 -0.74 -2.92 -6.37
N ALA A 79 -0.62 -4.22 -6.07
CA ALA A 79 -1.64 -4.97 -5.33
C ALA A 79 -1.84 -4.42 -3.91
N GLY A 80 -0.76 -4.07 -3.22
CA GLY A 80 -0.82 -3.48 -1.89
C GLY A 80 -1.43 -2.08 -1.90
N VAL A 81 -1.05 -1.25 -2.89
CA VAL A 81 -1.62 0.09 -3.08
C VAL A 81 -3.14 0.03 -3.34
N VAL A 82 -3.59 -0.88 -4.21
CA VAL A 82 -5.03 -1.08 -4.48
C VAL A 82 -5.78 -1.48 -3.22
N SER A 83 -5.21 -2.36 -2.39
CA SER A 83 -5.81 -2.73 -1.10
C SER A 83 -5.92 -1.53 -0.17
N LEU A 84 -4.83 -0.78 -0.02
CA LEU A 84 -4.77 0.41 0.82
C LEU A 84 -5.80 1.48 0.40
N GLN A 85 -5.87 1.77 -0.89
CA GLN A 85 -6.86 2.73 -1.43
C GLN A 85 -8.30 2.28 -1.22
N ARG A 86 -8.58 0.97 -1.36
CA ARG A 86 -9.90 0.41 -1.08
C ARG A 86 -10.29 0.61 0.39
N ASP A 87 -9.38 0.32 1.31
CA ASP A 87 -9.65 0.42 2.74
C ASP A 87 -9.85 1.90 3.17
N MET A 88 -9.03 2.82 2.65
CA MET A 88 -9.21 4.26 2.83
C MET A 88 -10.55 4.76 2.29
N ARG A 89 -10.95 4.29 1.10
CA ARG A 89 -12.23 4.65 0.49
C ARG A 89 -13.41 4.13 1.30
N ALA A 90 -13.35 2.89 1.78
CA ALA A 90 -14.40 2.31 2.60
C ALA A 90 -14.64 3.14 3.89
N GLU A 91 -13.59 3.56 4.56
CA GLU A 91 -13.67 4.42 5.74
C GLU A 91 -14.20 5.83 5.41
N TYR A 92 -13.78 6.39 4.28
CA TYR A 92 -14.30 7.66 3.77
C TYR A 92 -15.81 7.60 3.49
N GLU A 93 -16.26 6.54 2.79
CA GLU A 93 -17.67 6.36 2.43
C GLU A 93 -18.55 6.06 3.67
N ALA A 94 -18.00 5.39 4.68
CA ALA A 94 -18.71 5.08 5.93
C ALA A 94 -19.12 6.32 6.74
N THR A 95 -18.43 7.47 6.53
CA THR A 95 -18.78 8.74 7.20
C THR A 95 -19.96 9.47 6.56
N GLY A 96 -20.44 9.03 5.37
CA GLY A 96 -21.56 9.66 4.65
C GLY A 96 -21.30 11.14 4.32
N ASP A 97 -22.36 11.96 4.36
CA ASP A 97 -22.32 13.41 4.10
C ASP A 97 -21.81 14.22 5.32
N GLY A 98 -20.94 13.63 6.14
CA GLY A 98 -20.38 14.26 7.33
C GLY A 98 -19.41 15.41 7.03
N ASP A 99 -18.88 16.01 8.08
CA ASP A 99 -17.88 17.07 8.02
C ASP A 99 -16.64 16.61 7.18
N PRO A 100 -16.19 17.42 6.20
CA PRO A 100 -15.02 17.13 5.38
C PRO A 100 -13.78 16.73 6.19
N LEU A 101 -13.56 17.37 7.32
CA LEU A 101 -12.42 17.08 8.19
C LEU A 101 -12.53 15.70 8.86
N GLU A 102 -13.75 15.28 9.24
CA GLU A 102 -13.98 13.94 9.78
C GLU A 102 -13.81 12.86 8.70
N ARG A 103 -14.26 13.10 7.47
CA ARG A 103 -14.02 12.21 6.33
C ARG A 103 -12.51 12.02 6.10
N PHE A 104 -11.75 13.13 6.11
CA PHE A 104 -10.29 13.08 6.02
C PHE A 104 -9.66 12.33 7.19
N ARG A 105 -10.12 12.57 8.43
CA ARG A 105 -9.67 11.87 9.64
C ARG A 105 -9.81 10.35 9.52
N HIS A 106 -10.96 9.86 9.04
CA HIS A 106 -11.23 8.43 8.87
C HIS A 106 -10.35 7.81 7.77
N ALA A 107 -10.27 8.44 6.60
CA ALA A 107 -9.42 7.96 5.50
C ALA A 107 -7.92 7.95 5.90
N LEU A 108 -7.44 8.99 6.58
CA LEU A 108 -6.07 9.04 7.10
C LEU A 108 -5.83 7.98 8.17
N GLY A 109 -6.82 7.75 9.06
CA GLY A 109 -6.75 6.68 10.05
C GLY A 109 -6.56 5.31 9.40
N ALA A 110 -7.41 4.97 8.42
CA ALA A 110 -7.30 3.71 7.67
C ALA A 110 -5.92 3.55 7.00
N TYR A 111 -5.37 4.62 6.44
CA TYR A 111 -4.03 4.63 5.85
C TYR A 111 -2.95 4.30 6.88
N LEU A 112 -2.94 5.00 8.01
CA LEU A 112 -1.93 4.84 9.06
C LEU A 112 -2.02 3.47 9.73
N ASP A 113 -3.23 3.00 10.02
CA ASP A 113 -3.50 1.72 10.67
C ASP A 113 -3.13 0.54 9.74
N ALA A 114 -3.43 0.63 8.44
CA ALA A 114 -3.04 -0.39 7.47
C ALA A 114 -1.52 -0.53 7.34
N LEU A 115 -0.78 0.58 7.31
CA LEU A 115 0.69 0.56 7.26
C LEU A 115 1.32 0.06 8.56
N ALA A 116 0.70 0.36 9.71
CA ALA A 116 1.14 -0.16 11.00
C ALA A 116 0.90 -1.68 11.12
N ALA A 117 -0.22 -2.17 10.57
CA ALA A 117 -0.61 -3.58 10.62
C ALA A 117 0.23 -4.47 9.67
N ASP A 118 0.64 -3.94 8.50
CA ASP A 118 1.49 -4.66 7.55
C ASP A 118 2.81 -3.91 7.29
N THR A 119 3.74 -4.08 8.23
CA THR A 119 5.06 -3.43 8.17
C THR A 119 5.91 -3.89 6.98
N ALA A 120 5.69 -5.11 6.49
CA ALA A 120 6.38 -5.62 5.30
C ALA A 120 5.92 -4.87 4.04
N PHE A 121 4.62 -4.68 3.89
CA PHE A 121 4.06 -3.85 2.83
C PHE A 121 4.51 -2.39 2.96
N ALA A 122 4.39 -1.79 4.16
CA ALA A 122 4.80 -0.42 4.42
C ALA A 122 6.27 -0.17 4.01
N ARG A 123 7.18 -1.07 4.42
CA ARG A 123 8.59 -0.97 4.05
C ARG A 123 8.82 -1.11 2.55
N THR A 124 8.16 -2.07 1.91
CA THR A 124 8.22 -2.28 0.46
C THR A 124 7.80 -1.03 -0.31
N CYS A 125 6.67 -0.42 0.07
CA CYS A 125 6.08 0.72 -0.64
C CYS A 125 6.74 2.06 -0.36
N LEU A 126 7.28 2.26 0.84
CA LEU A 126 7.75 3.58 1.27
C LEU A 126 9.28 3.70 1.29
N VAL A 127 9.99 2.59 1.46
CA VAL A 127 11.44 2.58 1.59
C VAL A 127 12.11 1.89 0.41
N GLU A 128 11.76 0.65 0.15
CA GLU A 128 12.47 -0.19 -0.82
C GLU A 128 12.15 0.16 -2.28
N ILE A 129 11.04 0.86 -2.53
CA ILE A 129 10.64 1.36 -3.87
C ILE A 129 11.74 2.21 -4.53
N TYR A 130 12.52 2.93 -3.73
CA TYR A 130 13.60 3.79 -4.23
C TYR A 130 14.81 3.01 -4.77
N ALA A 131 14.97 1.74 -4.38
CA ALA A 131 16.07 0.89 -4.80
C ALA A 131 15.76 0.09 -6.07
N VAL A 132 14.53 0.15 -6.61
CA VAL A 132 14.07 -0.69 -7.71
C VAL A 132 14.47 -0.13 -9.07
N GLY A 133 14.18 1.14 -9.32
CA GLY A 133 14.53 1.82 -10.56
C GLY A 133 13.53 2.89 -11.00
N PRO A 134 13.76 3.50 -12.18
CA PRO A 134 12.95 4.64 -12.65
C PRO A 134 11.47 4.32 -12.83
N GLU A 135 11.12 3.10 -13.30
CA GLU A 135 9.72 2.70 -13.48
C GLU A 135 8.98 2.68 -12.14
N ALA A 136 9.60 2.14 -11.10
CA ALA A 136 9.04 2.13 -9.74
C ALA A 136 8.80 3.54 -9.20
N LEU A 137 9.74 4.46 -9.44
CA LEU A 137 9.59 5.87 -9.06
C LEU A 137 8.44 6.55 -9.80
N GLY A 138 8.28 6.28 -11.10
CA GLY A 138 7.14 6.79 -11.88
C GLY A 138 5.80 6.31 -11.33
N ARG A 139 5.69 5.02 -10.95
CA ARG A 139 4.47 4.47 -10.30
C ARG A 139 4.19 5.13 -8.95
N ARG A 140 5.23 5.35 -8.14
CA ARG A 140 5.11 6.05 -6.87
C ARG A 140 4.63 7.49 -7.04
N ASP A 141 5.14 8.22 -8.03
CA ASP A 141 4.74 9.60 -8.31
C ASP A 141 3.30 9.68 -8.81
N ALA A 142 2.86 8.76 -9.68
CA ALA A 142 1.47 8.66 -10.11
C ALA A 142 0.52 8.39 -8.92
N LEU A 143 0.91 7.49 -8.00
CA LEU A 143 0.17 7.21 -6.78
C LEU A 143 0.04 8.45 -5.91
N ARG A 144 1.13 9.21 -5.74
CA ARG A 144 1.11 10.45 -4.95
C ARG A 144 0.10 11.46 -5.49
N GLY A 145 0.03 11.62 -6.82
CA GLY A 145 -0.99 12.45 -7.48
C GLY A 145 -2.41 12.01 -7.12
N GLY A 146 -2.70 10.70 -7.16
CA GLY A 146 -3.98 10.15 -6.74
C GLY A 146 -4.34 10.42 -5.26
N PHE A 147 -3.35 10.44 -4.37
CA PHE A 147 -3.58 10.84 -2.96
C PHE A 147 -3.89 12.33 -2.82
N VAL A 148 -3.26 13.20 -3.63
CA VAL A 148 -3.62 14.64 -3.66
C VAL A 148 -5.08 14.81 -4.04
N ASP A 149 -5.53 14.15 -5.11
CA ASP A 149 -6.92 14.21 -5.57
C ASP A 149 -7.90 13.66 -4.52
N LEU A 150 -7.54 12.57 -3.84
CA LEU A 150 -8.35 12.01 -2.75
C LEU A 150 -8.48 12.97 -1.57
N ILE A 151 -7.39 13.61 -1.15
CA ILE A 151 -7.40 14.59 -0.05
C ILE A 151 -8.17 15.84 -0.46
N ALA A 152 -7.98 16.36 -1.67
CA ALA A 152 -8.74 17.49 -2.19
C ALA A 152 -10.25 17.20 -2.15
N THR A 153 -10.66 16.01 -2.60
CA THR A 153 -12.07 15.56 -2.53
C THR A 153 -12.55 15.44 -1.08
N ALA A 154 -11.76 14.84 -0.20
CA ALA A 154 -12.15 14.64 1.20
C ALA A 154 -12.33 15.95 1.96
N LEU A 155 -11.55 16.98 1.63
CA LEU A 155 -11.59 18.29 2.27
C LEU A 155 -12.48 19.30 1.53
N ASP A 156 -13.18 18.90 0.47
CA ASP A 156 -13.91 19.79 -0.44
C ASP A 156 -13.03 20.97 -0.95
N ALA A 157 -11.74 20.69 -1.19
CA ALA A 157 -10.74 21.68 -1.57
C ALA A 157 -10.89 22.12 -3.04
N GLY A 158 -10.86 23.42 -3.29
CA GLY A 158 -10.84 23.99 -4.64
C GLY A 158 -9.44 23.92 -5.30
N GLU A 159 -9.37 24.34 -6.55
CA GLU A 159 -8.10 24.36 -7.31
C GLU A 159 -7.03 25.26 -6.66
N GLU A 160 -7.47 26.35 -6.01
CA GLU A 160 -6.60 27.27 -5.27
C GLU A 160 -5.91 26.61 -4.06
N ASP A 161 -6.48 25.55 -3.51
CA ASP A 161 -5.94 24.80 -2.36
C ASP A 161 -5.11 23.58 -2.78
N ARG A 162 -5.00 23.29 -4.09
CA ARG A 162 -4.31 22.10 -4.59
C ARG A 162 -2.88 22.00 -4.10
N PHE A 163 -2.12 23.12 -4.12
CA PHE A 163 -0.76 23.15 -3.60
C PHE A 163 -0.70 22.82 -2.09
N ALA A 164 -1.68 23.27 -1.32
CA ALA A 164 -1.78 22.95 0.10
C ALA A 164 -2.04 21.44 0.32
N CYS A 165 -2.90 20.82 -0.52
CA CYS A 165 -3.12 19.36 -0.52
C CYS A 165 -1.83 18.60 -0.90
N GLU A 166 -1.08 19.07 -1.91
CA GLU A 166 0.21 18.52 -2.28
C GLU A 166 1.23 18.58 -1.13
N ALA A 167 1.31 19.72 -0.45
CA ALA A 167 2.18 19.91 0.71
C ALA A 167 1.81 18.99 1.87
N LEU A 168 0.51 18.79 2.11
CA LEU A 168 0.01 17.85 3.14
C LEU A 168 0.38 16.41 2.78
N VAL A 169 0.16 15.98 1.53
CA VAL A 169 0.57 14.63 1.06
C VAL A 169 2.08 14.43 1.21
N ALA A 170 2.87 15.44 0.86
CA ALA A 170 4.33 15.38 1.01
C ALA A 170 4.74 15.24 2.48
N ALA A 171 4.12 16.00 3.38
CA ALA A 171 4.37 15.93 4.82
C ALA A 171 3.98 14.57 5.40
N VAL A 172 2.79 14.05 5.07
CA VAL A 172 2.33 12.70 5.47
C VAL A 172 3.33 11.66 4.98
N SER A 173 3.68 11.69 3.68
CA SER A 173 4.62 10.73 3.08
C SER A 173 6.00 10.75 3.77
N ALA A 174 6.54 11.93 4.06
CA ALA A 174 7.83 12.07 4.72
C ALA A 174 7.82 11.51 6.15
N LEU A 175 6.81 11.90 6.96
CA LEU A 175 6.67 11.49 8.35
C LEU A 175 6.44 9.98 8.49
N VAL A 176 5.65 9.40 7.59
CA VAL A 176 5.36 7.96 7.57
C VAL A 176 6.60 7.17 7.11
N THR A 177 7.25 7.61 6.02
CA THR A 177 8.47 6.96 5.50
C THR A 177 9.59 6.94 6.55
N GLU A 178 9.80 8.06 7.26
CA GLU A 178 10.81 8.16 8.32
C GLU A 178 10.58 7.13 9.43
N ARG A 179 9.33 6.99 9.92
CA ARG A 179 8.99 6.02 10.98
C ARG A 179 9.14 4.57 10.52
N VAL A 180 8.66 4.27 9.32
CA VAL A 180 8.81 2.93 8.73
C VAL A 180 10.28 2.57 8.51
N ALA A 181 11.09 3.49 7.99
CA ALA A 181 12.52 3.29 7.80
C ALA A 181 13.27 3.06 9.14
N ALA A 182 12.84 3.73 10.20
CA ALA A 182 13.38 3.58 11.56
C ALA A 182 12.84 2.36 12.32
N GLY A 183 11.94 1.55 11.72
CA GLY A 183 11.33 0.39 12.39
C GLY A 183 10.27 0.75 13.45
N ARG A 184 9.71 1.95 13.39
CA ARG A 184 8.73 2.52 14.34
C ARG A 184 7.34 2.64 13.72
N ALA A 185 6.92 1.63 12.93
CA ALA A 185 5.62 1.63 12.26
C ALA A 185 4.43 1.60 13.26
N ASP A 186 4.63 1.09 14.46
CA ASP A 186 3.66 1.12 15.55
C ASP A 186 3.31 2.53 16.05
N GLU A 187 4.16 3.53 15.78
CA GLU A 187 3.90 4.93 16.08
C GLU A 187 3.03 5.64 15.02
N LEU A 188 2.76 5.02 13.87
CA LEU A 188 2.02 5.65 12.77
C LEU A 188 0.62 6.12 13.17
N PRO A 189 -0.19 5.37 13.93
CA PRO A 189 -1.53 5.82 14.34
C PRO A 189 -1.51 7.13 15.12
N ALA A 190 -0.44 7.42 15.86
CA ALA A 190 -0.29 8.66 16.63
C ALA A 190 -0.12 9.91 15.74
N LEU A 191 0.19 9.75 14.47
CA LEU A 191 0.28 10.86 13.50
C LEU A 191 -1.09 11.43 13.11
N ARG A 192 -2.18 10.67 13.31
CA ARG A 192 -3.51 11.04 12.83
C ARG A 192 -3.94 12.42 13.32
N ASP A 193 -4.00 12.64 14.61
CA ASP A 193 -4.51 13.88 15.18
C ASP A 193 -3.65 15.10 14.84
N PRO A 194 -2.30 15.07 14.92
CA PRO A 194 -1.48 16.18 14.46
C PRO A 194 -1.66 16.53 12.97
N LEU A 195 -1.83 15.53 12.11
CA LEU A 195 -2.02 15.76 10.67
C LEU A 195 -3.42 16.30 10.36
N VAL A 196 -4.45 15.85 11.08
CA VAL A 196 -5.81 16.42 11.01
C VAL A 196 -5.81 17.87 11.47
N ASP A 197 -5.04 18.23 12.50
CA ASP A 197 -4.91 19.61 12.94
C ASP A 197 -4.21 20.51 11.90
N VAL A 198 -3.26 19.97 11.14
CA VAL A 198 -2.67 20.68 9.99
C VAL A 198 -3.73 20.91 8.92
N ALA A 199 -4.48 19.86 8.51
CA ALA A 199 -5.55 19.97 7.53
C ALA A 199 -6.63 20.99 7.97
N ARG A 200 -7.04 20.97 9.23
CA ARG A 200 -8.01 21.94 9.79
C ARG A 200 -7.55 23.37 9.61
N ARG A 201 -6.28 23.67 9.84
CA ARG A 201 -5.73 25.03 9.67
C ARG A 201 -5.66 25.47 8.21
N MET A 202 -5.57 24.52 7.27
CA MET A 202 -5.65 24.81 5.85
C MET A 202 -7.08 25.22 5.44
N VAL A 203 -8.09 24.47 5.90
CA VAL A 203 -9.51 24.72 5.59
C VAL A 203 -10.04 25.98 6.34
N ALA A 204 -9.59 26.24 7.56
CA ALA A 204 -10.06 27.37 8.36
C ALA A 204 -9.63 28.76 7.85
N ARG A 205 -8.80 28.82 6.81
CA ARG A 205 -8.39 30.11 6.18
C ARG A 205 -9.35 30.57 5.08
N ARG A 206 -10.44 29.84 4.86
CA ARG A 206 -11.55 30.19 3.99
C ARG A 206 -12.59 30.98 4.80
#